data_664cc31e5b62053491ce61dd70f7dcd5
#
_entry.id   664cc31e5b62053491ce61dd70f7dcd5
#
_cell.length_a   1.000
_cell.length_b   1.000
_cell.length_c   1.000
_cell.angle_alpha   90.00
_cell.angle_beta   90.00
_cell.angle_gamma   90.00
#
_symmetry.space_group_name_H-M   'P 1'
#
loop_
_entity.id
_entity.type
_entity.pdbx_description
1 polymer ?
#
loop_
_entity_poly.entity_id
_entity_poly.type
_entity_poly.pdbx_seq_one_letter_code
_entity_poly.pdbx_strand_id
1 'polypeptide(L)'
;MKSSICSSLLMVLHALIYTGVIGQLTPEDIEFTRKGVQRMIFDEHQSIIISKLEPNKIIGMSSMHPQKHLLKHHANIQLNRGKLIVKSKEETQTKIWFGGFNPFMSYVTDVASSNGNGAIGYEFSDSEENERFIIEVIFEEEYIKGVRINILRNNKIIIDESIGLNLNVSQVITGKIILQMLGSGFTLFHKGEEIPRVIGQYDFSEYLDLRGKTYLNKFQSHLFVHLNNGEVKVQKAQVEINSGIGIADIRAITYENGEPFLENQRIWYTASIRGRALPHHIQGVFSLNPKLFDLKLEGIIVFDRQDGILRNEIASHLFYDRNENLWRGLTTGFSAYANPRKEKKQLLAVESKVDPRFGFSIMKAKPFGMIGDIEDPHILFDSLANKWRMLTCKNINGYKAIVLESDHWNRAYKKIAGPVSNNSTGTSIQKIGDKRYCFSGSSDRKVYVYSYPDLKEVGHLKMDLPPWDETSGTRVWPNIVQLPEGYPFRYLALMMDRYKYPGLVGKHWSYGAIYLYHGHY
;
A
#
# COMPACT_ATOMS: atom_id res chain seq x y z
N MET A 1 -53.71 3.99 57.44
CA MET A 1 -52.49 4.72 56.98
C MET A 1 -51.18 4.02 57.30
N LYS A 2 -51.11 2.67 57.35
CA LYS A 2 -49.85 1.94 57.61
C LYS A 2 -49.42 0.97 56.48
N SER A 3 -50.18 0.86 55.38
CA SER A 3 -49.86 -0.02 54.25
C SER A 3 -49.19 0.66 53.04
N SER A 4 -49.19 2.03 53.00
CA SER A 4 -48.66 2.76 51.84
C SER A 4 -47.14 3.07 51.93
N ILE A 5 -46.54 3.00 53.12
CA ILE A 5 -45.12 3.35 53.30
C ILE A 5 -44.20 2.14 52.99
N CYS A 6 -44.71 0.92 53.17
CA CYS A 6 -43.90 -0.28 52.87
C CYS A 6 -43.71 -0.55 51.36
N SER A 7 -44.72 -0.17 50.53
CA SER A 7 -44.62 -0.35 49.07
C SER A 7 -43.69 0.64 48.40
N SER A 8 -43.58 1.85 48.94
CA SER A 8 -42.66 2.87 48.40
C SER A 8 -41.19 2.58 48.76
N LEU A 9 -40.93 1.97 49.90
CA LEU A 9 -39.57 1.57 50.30
C LEU A 9 -39.07 0.37 49.50
N LEU A 10 -39.97 -0.54 49.14
CA LEU A 10 -39.61 -1.72 48.30
C LEU A 10 -39.30 -1.33 46.84
N MET A 11 -40.01 -0.32 46.27
CA MET A 11 -39.68 0.20 44.94
C MET A 11 -38.37 0.97 44.88
N VAL A 12 -38.02 1.72 45.94
CA VAL A 12 -36.73 2.43 46.00
C VAL A 12 -35.57 1.43 46.21
N LEU A 13 -35.80 0.34 46.96
CA LEU A 13 -34.78 -0.71 47.11
C LEU A 13 -34.59 -1.54 45.82
N HIS A 14 -35.64 -1.80 45.03
CA HIS A 14 -35.53 -2.44 43.71
C HIS A 14 -34.89 -1.53 42.67
N ALA A 15 -35.11 -0.20 42.70
CA ALA A 15 -34.42 0.73 41.82
C ALA A 15 -32.92 0.89 42.17
N LEU A 16 -32.55 0.72 43.44
CA LEU A 16 -31.14 0.74 43.88
C LEU A 16 -30.38 -0.58 43.61
N ILE A 17 -31.10 -1.72 43.44
CA ILE A 17 -30.47 -3.00 43.11
C ILE A 17 -30.27 -3.14 41.62
N TYR A 18 -30.99 -2.40 40.75
CA TYR A 18 -30.78 -2.38 39.30
C TYR A 18 -29.72 -1.35 38.82
N THR A 19 -29.13 -0.55 39.70
CA THR A 19 -27.85 0.12 39.47
C THR A 19 -26.66 -0.84 39.78
N GLY A 20 -26.91 -2.16 39.58
CA GLY A 20 -25.88 -3.20 39.64
C GLY A 20 -24.83 -2.91 38.59
N VAL A 21 -23.66 -2.58 39.08
CA VAL A 21 -22.35 -2.79 38.45
C VAL A 21 -22.50 -3.26 37.00
N ILE A 22 -22.69 -2.33 36.09
CA ILE A 22 -22.30 -2.58 34.69
C ILE A 22 -20.80 -2.74 34.81
N GLY A 23 -20.34 -3.99 34.89
CA GLY A 23 -18.94 -4.35 34.93
C GLY A 23 -18.27 -3.56 33.84
N GLN A 24 -17.23 -2.83 34.18
CA GLN A 24 -16.53 -1.99 33.23
C GLN A 24 -15.97 -2.89 32.14
N LEU A 25 -16.54 -2.80 30.94
CA LEU A 25 -16.15 -3.56 29.76
C LEU A 25 -14.65 -3.45 29.51
N THR A 26 -14.00 -4.61 29.41
CA THR A 26 -12.60 -4.71 29.03
C THR A 26 -12.49 -5.27 27.60
N PRO A 27 -11.40 -5.03 26.89
CA PRO A 27 -11.22 -5.62 25.55
C PRO A 27 -11.32 -7.15 25.52
N GLU A 28 -11.04 -7.84 26.62
CA GLU A 28 -11.15 -9.30 26.76
C GLU A 28 -12.58 -9.81 26.78
N ASP A 29 -13.56 -8.94 27.09
CA ASP A 29 -14.98 -9.27 27.08
C ASP A 29 -15.58 -9.24 25.67
N ILE A 30 -14.83 -8.71 24.69
CA ILE A 30 -15.27 -8.59 23.31
C ILE A 30 -14.84 -9.82 22.53
N GLU A 31 -15.82 -10.50 21.94
CA GLU A 31 -15.59 -11.58 20.97
C GLU A 31 -15.64 -11.03 19.55
N PHE A 32 -14.54 -11.18 18.81
CA PHE A 32 -14.45 -10.77 17.42
C PHE A 32 -14.77 -11.93 16.49
N THR A 33 -15.92 -11.84 15.82
CA THR A 33 -16.39 -12.85 14.84
C THR A 33 -16.08 -12.39 13.42
N ARG A 34 -15.50 -13.28 12.62
CA ARG A 34 -15.25 -13.04 11.19
C ARG A 34 -16.58 -12.93 10.44
N LYS A 35 -16.78 -11.86 9.67
CA LYS A 35 -17.99 -11.56 8.91
C LYS A 35 -17.82 -11.66 7.41
N GLY A 36 -16.62 -11.41 6.90
CA GLY A 36 -16.38 -11.49 5.48
C GLY A 36 -14.91 -11.48 5.13
N VAL A 37 -14.63 -11.77 3.87
CA VAL A 37 -13.31 -11.70 3.27
C VAL A 37 -13.42 -11.05 1.90
N GLN A 38 -12.50 -10.13 1.61
CA GLN A 38 -12.35 -9.50 0.29
C GLN A 38 -10.92 -9.69 -0.18
N ARG A 39 -10.75 -10.17 -1.41
CA ARG A 39 -9.43 -10.31 -2.03
C ARG A 39 -9.19 -9.17 -3.00
N MET A 40 -8.07 -8.48 -2.84
CA MET A 40 -7.69 -7.31 -3.65
C MET A 40 -6.34 -7.57 -4.33
N ILE A 41 -6.34 -8.39 -5.38
CA ILE A 41 -5.14 -8.69 -6.18
C ILE A 41 -5.34 -8.08 -7.57
N PHE A 42 -4.65 -6.98 -7.88
CA PHE A 42 -4.82 -6.23 -9.13
C PHE A 42 -6.29 -6.13 -9.52
N ASP A 43 -7.11 -5.69 -8.58
CA ASP A 43 -8.55 -5.56 -8.75
C ASP A 43 -8.83 -4.37 -9.70
N GLU A 44 -9.30 -4.68 -10.89
CA GLU A 44 -9.54 -3.69 -11.94
C GLU A 44 -10.66 -2.70 -11.59
N HIS A 45 -11.61 -3.12 -10.75
CA HIS A 45 -12.67 -2.25 -10.24
C HIS A 45 -12.15 -1.22 -9.22
N GLN A 46 -10.95 -1.45 -8.69
CA GLN A 46 -10.26 -0.56 -7.75
C GLN A 46 -9.19 0.30 -8.43
N SER A 47 -8.94 0.12 -9.73
CA SER A 47 -7.90 0.87 -10.44
C SER A 47 -8.29 2.31 -10.69
N ILE A 48 -7.40 3.25 -10.36
CA ILE A 48 -7.51 4.68 -10.66
C ILE A 48 -6.64 4.97 -11.87
N ILE A 49 -7.24 5.25 -13.02
CA ILE A 49 -6.52 5.46 -14.27
C ILE A 49 -5.99 6.90 -14.33
N ILE A 50 -4.69 7.03 -14.54
CA ILE A 50 -3.99 8.31 -14.64
C ILE A 50 -3.85 8.74 -16.11
N SER A 51 -3.40 7.82 -16.98
CA SER A 51 -3.32 8.05 -18.42
C SER A 51 -3.51 6.75 -19.18
N LYS A 52 -3.92 6.85 -20.46
CA LYS A 52 -4.14 5.66 -21.29
C LYS A 52 -4.03 5.93 -22.77
N LEU A 53 -3.54 4.93 -23.49
CA LEU A 53 -3.64 4.77 -24.93
C LEU A 53 -4.79 3.79 -25.20
N GLU A 54 -5.90 4.29 -25.70
CA GLU A 54 -7.10 3.51 -26.03
C GLU A 54 -7.37 3.60 -27.53
N PRO A 55 -6.99 2.58 -28.32
CA PRO A 55 -7.00 2.66 -29.77
C PRO A 55 -8.37 2.99 -30.39
N ASN A 56 -9.46 2.58 -29.75
CA ASN A 56 -10.82 2.87 -30.24
C ASN A 56 -11.28 4.33 -30.04
N LYS A 57 -10.49 5.13 -29.31
CA LYS A 57 -10.77 6.55 -29.07
C LYS A 57 -9.79 7.49 -29.77
N ILE A 58 -8.82 6.94 -30.52
CA ILE A 58 -7.82 7.73 -31.23
C ILE A 58 -8.34 8.10 -32.61
N ILE A 59 -8.38 9.40 -32.91
CA ILE A 59 -8.77 9.93 -34.22
C ILE A 59 -7.53 10.06 -35.10
N GLY A 60 -6.40 10.52 -34.55
CA GLY A 60 -5.15 10.68 -35.28
C GLY A 60 -3.97 10.32 -34.40
N MET A 61 -3.31 9.20 -34.70
CA MET A 61 -2.28 8.65 -33.82
C MET A 61 -1.10 9.59 -33.64
N SER A 62 -0.57 10.14 -34.74
CA SER A 62 0.62 10.99 -34.70
C SER A 62 0.42 12.31 -33.94
N SER A 63 -0.80 12.78 -33.80
CA SER A 63 -1.11 14.01 -33.07
C SER A 63 -1.48 13.78 -31.63
N MET A 64 -2.13 12.66 -31.33
CA MET A 64 -2.61 12.34 -29.97
C MET A 64 -1.62 11.48 -29.17
N HIS A 65 -0.95 10.57 -29.85
CA HIS A 65 0.04 9.67 -29.27
C HIS A 65 1.26 9.62 -30.18
N PRO A 66 2.22 10.54 -30.01
CA PRO A 66 3.42 10.60 -30.84
C PRO A 66 4.15 9.26 -30.85
N GLN A 67 4.57 8.86 -32.04
CA GLN A 67 5.35 7.65 -32.26
C GLN A 67 6.74 7.99 -32.79
N LYS A 68 7.72 7.19 -32.45
CA LYS A 68 9.08 7.33 -32.96
C LYS A 68 9.64 5.96 -33.34
N HIS A 69 10.18 5.88 -34.56
CA HIS A 69 10.92 4.73 -35.04
C HIS A 69 12.40 4.94 -34.76
N LEU A 70 13.04 3.93 -34.16
CA LEU A 70 14.42 4.03 -33.67
C LEU A 70 15.44 3.35 -34.61
N LEU A 71 14.96 2.53 -35.56
CA LEU A 71 15.78 1.83 -36.56
C LEU A 71 15.42 2.29 -37.96
N LYS A 72 16.28 1.94 -38.93
CA LYS A 72 16.12 2.27 -40.35
C LYS A 72 14.79 1.75 -40.92
N HIS A 73 14.41 0.55 -40.55
CA HIS A 73 13.15 -0.04 -40.98
C HIS A 73 12.05 0.36 -39.99
N HIS A 74 10.90 0.74 -40.51
CA HIS A 74 9.78 1.25 -39.73
C HIS A 74 8.67 0.20 -39.65
N ALA A 75 8.09 0.04 -38.47
CA ALA A 75 6.92 -0.79 -38.31
C ALA A 75 5.69 -0.16 -38.98
N ASN A 76 4.83 -1.00 -39.55
CA ASN A 76 3.50 -0.61 -39.97
C ASN A 76 2.58 -0.56 -38.74
N ILE A 77 2.07 0.62 -38.42
CA ILE A 77 1.21 0.86 -37.26
C ILE A 77 -0.20 1.17 -37.75
N GLN A 78 -1.17 0.40 -37.32
CA GLN A 78 -2.57 0.51 -37.72
C GLN A 78 -3.50 0.48 -36.49
N LEU A 79 -4.61 1.19 -36.63
CA LEU A 79 -5.75 1.09 -35.72
C LEU A 79 -6.87 0.32 -36.43
N ASN A 80 -7.20 -0.86 -35.92
CA ASN A 80 -8.23 -1.69 -36.51
C ASN A 80 -9.10 -2.37 -35.44
N ARG A 81 -10.41 -2.16 -35.55
CA ARG A 81 -11.43 -2.72 -34.63
C ARG A 81 -11.09 -2.51 -33.17
N GLY A 82 -10.67 -1.29 -32.81
CA GLY A 82 -10.31 -0.94 -31.42
C GLY A 82 -9.00 -1.54 -30.91
N LYS A 83 -8.14 -2.02 -31.79
CA LYS A 83 -6.81 -2.56 -31.46
C LYS A 83 -5.73 -1.77 -32.18
N LEU A 84 -4.62 -1.55 -31.50
CA LEU A 84 -3.39 -1.07 -32.08
C LEU A 84 -2.64 -2.29 -32.62
N ILE A 85 -2.33 -2.26 -33.92
CA ILE A 85 -1.57 -3.32 -34.60
C ILE A 85 -0.21 -2.75 -34.97
N VAL A 86 0.85 -3.40 -34.50
CA VAL A 86 2.24 -3.08 -34.91
C VAL A 86 2.78 -4.30 -35.61
N LYS A 87 3.23 -4.13 -36.86
CA LYS A 87 3.69 -5.22 -37.72
C LYS A 87 4.93 -4.82 -38.48
N SER A 88 5.88 -5.76 -38.60
CA SER A 88 7.04 -5.62 -39.48
C SER A 88 7.49 -6.97 -40.00
N LYS A 89 8.15 -6.96 -41.18
CA LYS A 89 8.87 -8.11 -41.77
C LYS A 89 10.39 -8.02 -41.53
N GLU A 90 10.86 -6.90 -40.99
CA GLU A 90 12.26 -6.59 -40.79
C GLU A 90 12.46 -6.11 -39.36
N GLU A 91 13.70 -6.10 -38.88
CA GLU A 91 14.01 -5.61 -37.55
C GLU A 91 13.62 -4.15 -37.41
N THR A 92 12.73 -3.89 -36.46
CA THR A 92 12.20 -2.55 -36.18
C THR A 92 12.10 -2.34 -34.69
N GLN A 93 12.36 -1.11 -34.27
CA GLN A 93 12.05 -0.65 -32.92
C GLN A 93 11.20 0.62 -33.02
N THR A 94 10.08 0.62 -32.31
CA THR A 94 9.20 1.77 -32.29
C THR A 94 8.66 1.97 -30.88
N LYS A 95 8.43 3.22 -30.53
CA LYS A 95 7.82 3.62 -29.28
C LYS A 95 6.65 4.55 -29.51
N ILE A 96 5.62 4.41 -28.70
CA ILE A 96 4.39 5.16 -28.76
C ILE A 96 4.15 5.79 -27.40
N TRP A 97 4.13 7.11 -27.35
CA TRP A 97 3.89 7.84 -26.11
C TRP A 97 2.48 7.61 -25.57
N PHE A 98 2.33 7.40 -24.27
CA PHE A 98 1.02 7.28 -23.63
C PHE A 98 0.93 7.94 -22.25
N GLY A 99 1.93 8.71 -21.84
CA GLY A 99 1.82 9.49 -20.60
C GLY A 99 3.14 10.01 -20.07
N GLY A 100 3.05 10.84 -19.05
CA GLY A 100 4.20 11.24 -18.24
C GLY A 100 4.70 10.08 -17.40
N PHE A 101 5.94 10.20 -16.95
CA PHE A 101 6.57 9.18 -16.12
C PHE A 101 6.27 9.39 -14.63
N ASN A 102 5.94 8.31 -13.93
CA ASN A 102 5.84 8.29 -12.48
C ASN A 102 6.28 6.91 -11.95
N PRO A 103 7.38 6.82 -11.18
CA PRO A 103 7.93 5.55 -10.69
C PRO A 103 7.07 4.87 -9.61
N PHE A 104 6.02 5.54 -9.14
CA PHE A 104 5.14 5.02 -8.10
C PHE A 104 3.83 4.43 -8.65
N MET A 105 3.67 4.45 -9.97
CA MET A 105 2.50 3.92 -10.67
C MET A 105 2.70 2.47 -11.10
N SER A 106 1.63 1.87 -11.57
CA SER A 106 1.65 0.63 -12.32
C SER A 106 1.39 0.92 -13.80
N TYR A 107 2.13 0.24 -14.66
CA TYR A 107 1.98 0.33 -16.11
C TYR A 107 1.38 -0.97 -16.61
N VAL A 108 0.28 -0.89 -17.33
CA VAL A 108 -0.49 -2.06 -17.75
C VAL A 108 -0.69 -2.02 -19.27
N THR A 109 -0.27 -3.09 -19.94
CA THR A 109 -0.52 -3.29 -21.37
C THR A 109 -1.34 -4.55 -21.57
N ASP A 110 -2.48 -4.42 -22.26
CA ASP A 110 -3.37 -5.53 -22.59
C ASP A 110 -3.05 -6.00 -24.02
N VAL A 111 -2.38 -7.15 -24.11
CA VAL A 111 -1.95 -7.79 -25.37
C VAL A 111 -3.06 -8.70 -25.86
N ALA A 112 -3.61 -8.39 -27.04
CA ALA A 112 -4.69 -9.16 -27.64
C ALA A 112 -4.19 -10.38 -28.42
N SER A 113 -3.02 -10.29 -29.07
CA SER A 113 -2.33 -11.40 -29.73
C SER A 113 -0.92 -10.99 -30.14
N SER A 114 -0.05 -11.98 -30.37
CA SER A 114 1.23 -11.85 -31.06
C SER A 114 1.39 -12.93 -32.12
N ASN A 115 2.32 -12.74 -33.03
CA ASN A 115 2.72 -13.72 -34.05
C ASN A 115 4.14 -13.37 -34.53
N GLY A 116 4.96 -14.38 -34.86
CA GLY A 116 6.35 -14.20 -35.25
C GLY A 116 7.27 -13.88 -34.06
N ASN A 117 8.33 -13.12 -34.29
CA ASN A 117 9.39 -12.88 -33.31
C ASN A 117 9.50 -11.41 -32.92
N GLY A 118 9.49 -11.11 -31.63
CA GLY A 118 9.62 -9.74 -31.15
C GLY A 118 9.60 -9.62 -29.65
N ALA A 119 9.44 -8.38 -29.20
CA ALA A 119 9.23 -8.03 -27.82
C ALA A 119 8.25 -6.86 -27.69
N ILE A 120 7.55 -6.80 -26.58
CA ILE A 120 6.66 -5.70 -26.19
C ILE A 120 6.92 -5.34 -24.74
N GLY A 121 6.88 -4.05 -24.43
CA GLY A 121 7.08 -3.59 -23.06
C GLY A 121 7.00 -2.09 -22.93
N TYR A 122 7.90 -1.51 -22.13
CA TYR A 122 7.89 -0.10 -21.79
C TYR A 122 9.26 0.52 -21.99
N GLU A 123 9.28 1.74 -22.50
CA GLU A 123 10.44 2.61 -22.46
C GLU A 123 10.13 3.88 -21.68
N PHE A 124 11.01 4.21 -20.76
CA PHE A 124 11.04 5.46 -20.01
C PHE A 124 12.28 6.23 -20.41
N SER A 125 12.11 7.39 -21.01
CA SER A 125 13.23 8.15 -21.56
C SER A 125 12.99 9.66 -21.49
N ASP A 126 14.08 10.44 -21.50
CA ASP A 126 14.02 11.86 -21.71
C ASP A 126 13.75 12.21 -23.20
N SER A 127 13.41 13.45 -23.48
CA SER A 127 13.07 13.90 -24.84
C SER A 127 14.23 13.76 -25.83
N GLU A 128 15.47 13.85 -25.34
CA GLU A 128 16.69 13.75 -26.15
C GLU A 128 17.22 12.31 -26.23
N GLU A 129 16.61 11.37 -25.47
CA GLU A 129 17.01 9.97 -25.40
C GLU A 129 18.43 9.73 -24.87
N ASN A 130 18.96 10.70 -24.13
CA ASN A 130 20.26 10.56 -23.48
C ASN A 130 20.20 9.49 -22.35
N GLU A 131 19.06 9.38 -21.70
CA GLU A 131 18.80 8.36 -20.69
C GLU A 131 17.54 7.56 -21.08
N ARG A 132 17.69 6.24 -21.18
CA ARG A 132 16.61 5.32 -21.53
C ARG A 132 16.61 4.14 -20.58
N PHE A 133 15.42 3.79 -20.11
CA PHE A 133 15.15 2.62 -19.29
C PHE A 133 14.08 1.78 -19.98
N ILE A 134 14.44 0.57 -20.42
CA ILE A 134 13.60 -0.30 -21.25
C ILE A 134 13.38 -1.62 -20.53
N ILE A 135 12.14 -2.08 -20.50
CA ILE A 135 11.73 -3.40 -20.00
C ILE A 135 10.92 -4.07 -21.10
N GLU A 136 11.36 -5.26 -21.54
CA GLU A 136 10.78 -5.99 -22.65
C GLU A 136 10.34 -7.39 -22.24
N VAL A 137 9.16 -7.81 -22.69
CA VAL A 137 8.71 -9.20 -22.70
C VAL A 137 8.91 -9.75 -24.09
N ILE A 138 9.85 -10.68 -24.22
CA ILE A 138 10.24 -11.29 -25.50
C ILE A 138 9.24 -12.40 -25.83
N PHE A 139 8.78 -12.45 -27.07
CA PHE A 139 7.88 -13.49 -27.55
C PHE A 139 8.37 -14.14 -28.86
N GLU A 140 7.97 -15.40 -29.03
CA GLU A 140 8.06 -16.14 -30.26
C GLU A 140 6.71 -16.78 -30.54
N GLU A 141 6.11 -16.46 -31.69
CA GLU A 141 4.73 -16.71 -32.00
C GLU A 141 3.80 -16.09 -30.94
N GLU A 142 3.02 -16.88 -30.24
CA GLU A 142 2.14 -16.46 -29.17
C GLU A 142 2.75 -16.64 -27.75
N TYR A 143 3.99 -17.15 -27.63
CA TYR A 143 4.56 -17.59 -26.36
C TYR A 143 5.61 -16.64 -25.82
N ILE A 144 5.57 -16.40 -24.51
CA ILE A 144 6.60 -15.64 -23.79
C ILE A 144 7.89 -16.49 -23.72
N LYS A 145 9.00 -15.92 -24.15
CA LYS A 145 10.33 -16.57 -24.16
C LYS A 145 11.28 -16.00 -23.12
N GLY A 146 11.07 -14.74 -22.71
CA GLY A 146 11.96 -14.10 -21.76
C GLY A 146 11.49 -12.69 -21.37
N VAL A 147 12.20 -12.12 -20.43
CA VAL A 147 12.10 -10.71 -20.04
C VAL A 147 13.51 -10.13 -20.07
N ARG A 148 13.67 -8.95 -20.61
CA ARG A 148 14.94 -8.23 -20.72
C ARG A 148 14.82 -6.85 -20.12
N ILE A 149 15.85 -6.42 -19.42
CA ILE A 149 16.05 -5.05 -18.98
C ILE A 149 17.23 -4.43 -19.72
N ASN A 150 17.06 -3.17 -20.12
CA ASN A 150 18.12 -2.40 -20.74
C ASN A 150 18.13 -0.98 -20.18
N ILE A 151 19.29 -0.53 -19.70
CA ILE A 151 19.52 0.85 -19.23
C ILE A 151 20.63 1.47 -20.06
N LEU A 152 20.30 2.58 -20.71
CA LEU A 152 21.27 3.36 -21.48
C LEU A 152 21.45 4.75 -20.84
N ARG A 153 22.68 5.23 -20.85
CA ARG A 153 23.02 6.59 -20.45
C ARG A 153 24.03 7.18 -21.42
N ASN A 154 23.72 8.35 -21.99
CA ASN A 154 24.53 8.97 -23.04
C ASN A 154 24.85 8.00 -24.19
N ASN A 155 23.85 7.26 -24.65
CA ASN A 155 23.93 6.22 -25.68
C ASN A 155 24.88 5.05 -25.37
N LYS A 156 25.31 4.90 -24.11
CA LYS A 156 26.10 3.74 -23.66
C LYS A 156 25.21 2.80 -22.87
N ILE A 157 25.31 1.52 -23.17
CA ILE A 157 24.63 0.47 -22.43
C ILE A 157 25.28 0.35 -21.05
N ILE A 158 24.49 0.53 -20.00
CA ILE A 158 24.87 0.34 -18.60
C ILE A 158 24.47 -1.04 -18.14
N ILE A 159 23.27 -1.48 -18.53
CA ILE A 159 22.73 -2.82 -18.26
C ILE A 159 22.07 -3.33 -19.52
N ASP A 160 22.24 -4.62 -19.76
CA ASP A 160 21.54 -5.39 -20.79
C ASP A 160 21.46 -6.85 -20.30
N GLU A 161 20.36 -7.18 -19.62
CA GLU A 161 20.22 -8.46 -18.92
C GLU A 161 18.88 -9.14 -19.18
N SER A 162 18.92 -10.46 -19.27
CA SER A 162 17.74 -11.32 -19.23
C SER A 162 17.37 -11.62 -17.77
N ILE A 163 16.15 -11.28 -17.39
CA ILE A 163 15.67 -11.33 -16.01
C ILE A 163 14.38 -12.15 -15.83
N GLY A 164 14.05 -12.96 -16.82
CA GLY A 164 12.83 -13.76 -16.78
C GLY A 164 12.81 -14.74 -15.63
N LEU A 165 11.71 -14.77 -14.88
CA LEU A 165 11.47 -15.66 -13.76
C LEU A 165 10.24 -16.52 -14.00
N ASN A 166 10.32 -17.80 -13.59
CA ASN A 166 9.18 -18.71 -13.59
C ASN A 166 8.47 -18.86 -14.96
N LEU A 167 9.22 -18.68 -16.06
CA LEU A 167 8.67 -18.84 -17.40
C LEU A 167 8.49 -20.32 -17.74
N ASN A 168 7.26 -20.72 -17.98
CA ASN A 168 6.94 -22.03 -18.54
C ASN A 168 7.01 -21.93 -20.07
N VAL A 169 7.49 -22.99 -20.73
CA VAL A 169 7.69 -23.05 -22.19
C VAL A 169 6.44 -22.73 -23.00
N SER A 170 5.26 -22.84 -22.42
CA SER A 170 3.95 -22.67 -23.07
C SER A 170 3.13 -21.48 -22.56
N GLN A 171 3.75 -20.49 -21.91
CA GLN A 171 3.01 -19.33 -21.44
C GLN A 171 2.69 -18.37 -22.58
N VAL A 172 1.41 -18.25 -22.91
CA VAL A 172 0.90 -17.35 -23.95
C VAL A 172 1.01 -15.90 -23.49
N ILE A 173 1.41 -15.00 -24.38
CA ILE A 173 1.56 -13.56 -24.05
C ILE A 173 0.22 -12.81 -23.97
N THR A 174 -0.85 -13.38 -24.57
CA THR A 174 -2.19 -12.77 -24.53
C THR A 174 -2.63 -12.54 -23.10
N GLY A 175 -3.16 -11.35 -22.82
CA GLY A 175 -3.52 -10.91 -21.49
C GLY A 175 -2.78 -9.63 -21.08
N LYS A 176 -2.66 -9.39 -19.79
CA LYS A 176 -2.09 -8.14 -19.27
C LYS A 176 -0.65 -8.32 -18.82
N ILE A 177 0.22 -7.50 -19.34
CA ILE A 177 1.56 -7.26 -18.81
C ILE A 177 1.45 -6.12 -17.81
N ILE A 178 1.77 -6.37 -16.54
CA ILE A 178 1.65 -5.39 -15.46
C ILE A 178 3.04 -5.14 -14.87
N LEU A 179 3.54 -3.94 -15.07
CA LEU A 179 4.78 -3.48 -14.45
C LEU A 179 4.44 -2.69 -13.20
N GLN A 180 4.84 -3.22 -12.04
CA GLN A 180 4.87 -2.46 -10.80
C GLN A 180 6.29 -2.00 -10.53
N MET A 181 6.49 -0.69 -10.63
CA MET A 181 7.78 -0.06 -10.46
C MET A 181 7.81 0.77 -9.18
N LEU A 182 8.96 0.85 -8.57
CA LEU A 182 9.36 1.90 -7.64
C LEU A 182 10.82 2.24 -7.91
N GLY A 183 11.14 3.48 -7.80
CA GLY A 183 12.36 4.17 -8.13
C GLY A 183 13.69 3.43 -8.23
N SER A 184 13.85 2.31 -7.57
CA SER A 184 15.09 1.51 -7.58
C SER A 184 14.89 0.04 -7.98
N GLY A 185 13.67 -0.36 -8.32
CA GLY A 185 13.36 -1.73 -8.72
C GLY A 185 11.95 -1.89 -9.26
N PHE A 186 11.66 -3.06 -9.81
CA PHE A 186 10.33 -3.40 -10.31
C PHE A 186 10.02 -4.88 -10.17
N THR A 187 8.73 -5.18 -10.30
CA THR A 187 8.21 -6.53 -10.53
C THR A 187 7.29 -6.50 -11.74
N LEU A 188 7.49 -7.42 -12.66
CA LEU A 188 6.69 -7.59 -13.86
C LEU A 188 5.81 -8.82 -13.71
N PHE A 189 4.51 -8.63 -13.94
CA PHE A 189 3.53 -9.70 -13.88
C PHE A 189 2.90 -9.91 -15.26
N HIS A 190 2.49 -11.14 -15.52
CA HIS A 190 1.58 -11.48 -16.60
C HIS A 190 0.28 -12.02 -16.03
N LYS A 191 -0.85 -11.46 -16.45
CA LYS A 191 -2.20 -11.85 -16.07
C LYS A 191 -2.98 -12.32 -17.31
N GLY A 192 -3.14 -13.62 -17.44
CA GLY A 192 -4.12 -14.23 -18.32
C GLY A 192 -5.48 -14.30 -17.64
N GLU A 193 -6.11 -15.47 -17.63
CA GLU A 193 -7.40 -15.71 -16.95
C GLU A 193 -7.26 -15.95 -15.45
N GLU A 194 -6.07 -16.37 -15.00
CA GLU A 194 -5.77 -16.72 -13.61
C GLU A 194 -5.19 -15.52 -12.81
N ILE A 195 -4.72 -15.83 -11.60
CA ILE A 195 -3.97 -14.90 -10.74
C ILE A 195 -2.69 -14.46 -11.47
N PRO A 196 -2.32 -13.16 -11.45
CA PRO A 196 -1.13 -12.67 -12.10
C PRO A 196 0.13 -13.43 -11.68
N ARG A 197 0.93 -13.86 -12.65
CA ARG A 197 2.20 -14.58 -12.41
C ARG A 197 3.36 -13.61 -12.50
N VAL A 198 4.33 -13.74 -11.60
CA VAL A 198 5.59 -13.00 -11.69
C VAL A 198 6.42 -13.57 -12.84
N ILE A 199 6.74 -12.74 -13.83
CA ILE A 199 7.56 -13.12 -14.99
C ILE A 199 8.93 -12.45 -15.03
N GLY A 200 9.14 -11.40 -14.21
CA GLY A 200 10.42 -10.73 -14.06
C GLY A 200 10.45 -9.87 -12.79
N GLN A 201 11.61 -9.76 -12.18
CA GLN A 201 11.85 -8.89 -11.03
C GLN A 201 13.32 -8.47 -11.04
N TYR A 202 13.56 -7.16 -10.79
CA TYR A 202 14.92 -6.64 -10.81
C TYR A 202 15.07 -5.47 -9.83
N ASP A 203 16.20 -5.43 -9.13
CA ASP A 203 16.65 -4.30 -8.32
C ASP A 203 17.79 -3.60 -9.06
N PHE A 204 17.56 -2.37 -9.50
CA PHE A 204 18.52 -1.54 -10.23
C PHE A 204 19.07 -0.39 -9.38
N SER A 205 18.94 -0.47 -8.05
CA SER A 205 19.34 0.57 -7.10
C SER A 205 20.83 0.98 -7.18
N GLU A 206 21.68 0.08 -7.67
CA GLU A 206 23.10 0.38 -7.87
C GLU A 206 23.37 1.31 -9.07
N TYR A 207 22.44 1.37 -10.02
CA TYR A 207 22.61 2.09 -11.29
C TYR A 207 21.73 3.33 -11.39
N LEU A 208 20.51 3.27 -10.84
CA LEU A 208 19.51 4.28 -11.09
C LEU A 208 18.55 4.38 -9.89
N ASP A 209 18.23 5.60 -9.48
CA ASP A 209 17.18 5.91 -8.52
C ASP A 209 16.13 6.84 -9.16
N LEU A 210 15.10 6.25 -9.72
CA LEU A 210 14.02 6.96 -10.41
C LEU A 210 13.09 7.77 -9.49
N ARG A 211 13.28 7.68 -8.16
CA ARG A 211 12.54 8.50 -7.18
C ARG A 211 12.96 9.95 -7.20
N GLY A 212 14.08 10.25 -7.85
CA GLY A 212 14.57 11.63 -8.04
C GLY A 212 13.57 12.47 -8.83
N LYS A 213 13.21 13.66 -8.33
CA LYS A 213 12.30 14.60 -9.00
C LYS A 213 12.74 14.97 -10.41
N THR A 214 14.04 14.88 -10.67
CA THR A 214 14.62 15.12 -12.00
C THR A 214 14.04 14.14 -13.03
N TYR A 215 13.92 12.86 -12.67
CA TYR A 215 13.34 11.85 -13.56
C TYR A 215 11.85 12.05 -13.80
N LEU A 216 11.10 12.38 -12.73
CA LEU A 216 9.67 12.68 -12.88
C LEU A 216 9.42 13.84 -13.84
N ASN A 217 10.32 14.82 -13.87
CA ASN A 217 10.19 16.00 -14.71
C ASN A 217 10.64 15.78 -16.16
N LYS A 218 11.58 14.85 -16.40
CA LYS A 218 12.21 14.65 -17.70
C LYS A 218 11.66 13.45 -18.47
N PHE A 219 11.38 12.35 -17.77
CA PHE A 219 11.02 11.10 -18.42
C PHE A 219 9.57 11.10 -18.92
N GLN A 220 9.39 10.42 -20.03
CA GLN A 220 8.09 10.10 -20.62
C GLN A 220 7.90 8.61 -20.68
N SER A 221 6.66 8.17 -20.66
CA SER A 221 6.28 6.75 -20.71
C SER A 221 5.82 6.36 -22.12
N HIS A 222 6.43 5.34 -22.67
CA HIS A 222 6.14 4.82 -23.99
C HIS A 222 5.82 3.33 -23.95
N LEU A 223 4.85 2.92 -24.74
CA LEU A 223 4.73 1.53 -25.16
C LEU A 223 5.88 1.26 -26.13
N PHE A 224 6.73 0.30 -25.82
CA PHE A 224 7.88 -0.07 -26.63
C PHE A 224 7.60 -1.38 -27.35
N VAL A 225 7.87 -1.44 -28.65
CA VAL A 225 7.70 -2.63 -29.48
C VAL A 225 8.95 -2.82 -30.32
N HIS A 226 9.53 -4.01 -30.21
CA HIS A 226 10.68 -4.46 -31.00
C HIS A 226 10.27 -5.72 -31.77
N LEU A 227 10.28 -5.67 -33.08
CA LEU A 227 9.94 -6.80 -33.95
C LEU A 227 11.12 -7.13 -34.84
N ASN A 228 11.43 -8.42 -34.98
CA ASN A 228 12.38 -8.91 -35.97
C ASN A 228 11.63 -9.33 -37.24
N ASN A 229 10.57 -10.09 -37.12
CA ASN A 229 9.59 -10.43 -38.12
C ASN A 229 8.33 -10.87 -37.40
N GLY A 230 7.33 -10.01 -37.31
CA GLY A 230 6.16 -10.35 -36.52
C GLY A 230 5.10 -9.26 -36.45
N GLU A 231 4.11 -9.54 -35.64
CA GLU A 231 2.96 -8.68 -35.38
C GLU A 231 2.59 -8.77 -33.90
N VAL A 232 2.27 -7.64 -33.30
CA VAL A 232 1.63 -7.58 -31.98
C VAL A 232 0.40 -6.71 -32.03
N LYS A 233 -0.67 -7.17 -31.39
CA LYS A 233 -1.94 -6.43 -31.23
C LYS A 233 -2.14 -6.05 -29.79
N VAL A 234 -2.37 -4.76 -29.55
CA VAL A 234 -2.58 -4.20 -28.22
C VAL A 234 -3.99 -3.64 -28.13
N GLN A 235 -4.70 -4.03 -27.09
CA GLN A 235 -6.05 -3.52 -26.84
C GLN A 235 -6.02 -2.16 -26.14
N LYS A 236 -5.11 -1.98 -25.19
CA LYS A 236 -4.84 -0.72 -24.48
C LYS A 236 -3.48 -0.76 -23.79
N ALA A 237 -2.94 0.41 -23.53
CA ALA A 237 -1.87 0.61 -22.57
C ALA A 237 -2.27 1.73 -21.61
N GLN A 238 -1.97 1.60 -20.31
CA GLN A 238 -2.39 2.56 -19.30
C GLN A 238 -1.41 2.68 -18.15
N VAL A 239 -1.44 3.83 -17.50
CA VAL A 239 -0.78 4.11 -16.22
C VAL A 239 -1.87 4.22 -15.17
N GLU A 240 -1.73 3.49 -14.08
CA GLU A 240 -2.77 3.42 -13.05
C GLU A 240 -2.20 3.29 -11.63
N ILE A 241 -3.02 3.67 -10.66
CA ILE A 241 -2.88 3.27 -9.26
C ILE A 241 -3.75 2.03 -9.07
N ASN A 242 -3.20 0.96 -8.52
CA ASN A 242 -3.93 -0.27 -8.26
C ASN A 242 -3.58 -0.88 -6.90
N SER A 243 -4.36 -1.86 -6.47
CA SER A 243 -4.23 -2.54 -5.18
C SER A 243 -3.02 -3.49 -5.08
N GLY A 244 -2.23 -3.66 -6.15
CA GLY A 244 -1.12 -4.59 -6.18
C GLY A 244 -1.55 -6.03 -5.92
N ILE A 245 -0.69 -6.81 -5.27
CA ILE A 245 -0.97 -8.22 -4.92
C ILE A 245 -1.62 -8.40 -3.55
N GLY A 246 -1.84 -7.33 -2.83
CA GLY A 246 -2.48 -7.30 -1.53
C GLY A 246 -2.07 -6.09 -0.71
N ILE A 247 -2.73 -5.92 0.42
CA ILE A 247 -2.51 -4.82 1.35
C ILE A 247 -2.11 -5.32 2.74
N ALA A 248 -1.32 -4.51 3.45
CA ALA A 248 -0.86 -4.79 4.79
C ALA A 248 -0.77 -3.50 5.62
N ASP A 249 -0.35 -3.63 6.89
CA ASP A 249 -0.10 -2.50 7.78
C ASP A 249 -1.33 -1.55 7.88
N ILE A 250 -2.53 -2.14 7.92
CA ILE A 250 -3.80 -1.42 7.91
C ILE A 250 -3.94 -0.60 9.19
N ARG A 251 -4.26 0.69 9.06
CA ARG A 251 -4.43 1.59 10.20
C ARG A 251 -5.55 2.60 9.93
N ALA A 252 -6.48 2.72 10.86
CA ALA A 252 -7.52 3.73 10.75
C ALA A 252 -6.93 5.14 10.78
N ILE A 253 -7.39 6.00 9.89
CA ILE A 253 -7.16 7.43 9.96
C ILE A 253 -8.07 7.99 11.06
N THR A 254 -7.56 8.94 11.85
CA THR A 254 -8.25 9.48 13.01
C THR A 254 -8.35 11.00 12.96
N TYR A 255 -9.06 11.58 13.92
CA TYR A 255 -8.85 12.95 14.33
C TYR A 255 -7.67 13.03 15.30
N GLU A 256 -7.23 14.24 15.64
CA GLU A 256 -6.11 14.49 16.57
C GLU A 256 -6.28 13.81 17.93
N ASN A 257 -7.52 13.62 18.38
CA ASN A 257 -7.84 13.00 19.67
C ASN A 257 -7.92 11.45 19.61
N GLY A 258 -7.64 10.85 18.44
CA GLY A 258 -7.67 9.41 18.23
C GLY A 258 -9.05 8.83 17.90
N GLU A 259 -10.09 9.65 17.78
CA GLU A 259 -11.38 9.19 17.27
C GLU A 259 -11.28 8.86 15.77
N PRO A 260 -11.93 7.80 15.28
CA PRO A 260 -11.90 7.43 13.88
C PRO A 260 -12.41 8.55 12.98
N PHE A 261 -11.71 8.80 11.87
CA PHE A 261 -12.18 9.73 10.86
C PHE A 261 -13.30 9.08 10.05
N LEU A 262 -14.52 9.58 10.27
CA LEU A 262 -15.75 9.12 9.61
C LEU A 262 -16.27 10.21 8.70
N GLU A 263 -16.44 9.89 7.43
CA GLU A 263 -17.00 10.79 6.43
C GLU A 263 -17.89 9.99 5.47
N ASN A 264 -19.10 10.49 5.20
CA ASN A 264 -20.07 9.84 4.31
C ASN A 264 -20.34 8.37 4.66
N GLN A 265 -20.42 8.03 5.95
CA GLN A 265 -20.60 6.67 6.49
C GLN A 265 -19.44 5.71 6.16
N ARG A 266 -18.27 6.23 5.78
CA ARG A 266 -17.07 5.45 5.52
C ARG A 266 -16.00 5.72 6.57
N ILE A 267 -15.31 4.67 6.96
CA ILE A 267 -14.09 4.75 7.77
C ILE A 267 -12.91 4.82 6.80
N TRP A 268 -11.93 5.63 7.11
CA TRP A 268 -10.75 5.79 6.29
C TRP A 268 -9.53 5.09 6.89
N TYR A 269 -8.72 4.51 6.04
CA TYR A 269 -7.55 3.73 6.42
C TYR A 269 -6.34 4.09 5.58
N THR A 270 -5.17 4.03 6.20
CA THR A 270 -3.91 3.84 5.50
C THR A 270 -3.57 2.36 5.46
N ALA A 271 -2.96 1.90 4.37
CA ALA A 271 -2.43 0.55 4.27
C ALA A 271 -1.26 0.49 3.28
N SER A 272 -0.33 -0.44 3.47
CA SER A 272 0.78 -0.65 2.52
C SER A 272 0.31 -1.51 1.37
N ILE A 273 0.38 -1.00 0.14
CA ILE A 273 0.13 -1.78 -1.08
C ILE A 273 1.36 -2.60 -1.40
N ARG A 274 1.17 -3.92 -1.50
CA ARG A 274 2.20 -4.92 -1.79
C ARG A 274 2.25 -5.25 -3.28
N GLY A 275 3.30 -5.90 -3.72
CA GLY A 275 3.50 -6.32 -5.11
C GLY A 275 4.90 -6.02 -5.61
N ARG A 276 5.64 -5.29 -4.80
CA ARG A 276 7.02 -4.93 -5.04
C ARG A 276 7.85 -5.50 -3.90
N ALA A 277 9.05 -5.97 -4.14
CA ALA A 277 9.93 -6.41 -3.05
C ALA A 277 10.25 -5.23 -2.12
N LEU A 278 10.48 -5.47 -0.82
CA LEU A 278 11.05 -4.44 0.04
C LEU A 278 12.36 -3.92 -0.55
N PRO A 279 12.54 -2.62 -0.62
CA PRO A 279 11.78 -1.51 -0.04
C PRO A 279 10.67 -0.95 -0.95
N HIS A 280 10.12 -1.73 -1.82
CA HIS A 280 9.28 -1.31 -2.94
C HIS A 280 7.77 -1.46 -2.68
N HIS A 281 7.32 -1.14 -1.46
CA HIS A 281 5.91 -0.99 -1.12
C HIS A 281 5.51 0.49 -1.16
N ILE A 282 4.20 0.78 -1.24
CA ILE A 282 3.71 2.14 -1.28
C ILE A 282 2.55 2.34 -0.30
N GLN A 283 2.45 3.53 0.28
CA GLN A 283 1.34 3.88 1.16
C GLN A 283 0.07 4.11 0.34
N GLY A 284 -0.92 3.25 0.53
CA GLY A 284 -2.27 3.44 0.01
C GLY A 284 -3.21 4.08 1.02
N VAL A 285 -4.28 4.66 0.50
CA VAL A 285 -5.42 5.15 1.27
C VAL A 285 -6.67 4.42 0.80
N PHE A 286 -7.44 3.93 1.75
CA PHE A 286 -8.65 3.15 1.51
C PHE A 286 -9.81 3.70 2.33
N SER A 287 -11.02 3.58 1.79
CA SER A 287 -12.25 3.87 2.52
C SER A 287 -13.11 2.60 2.64
N LEU A 288 -13.75 2.41 3.77
CA LEU A 288 -14.59 1.25 4.06
C LEU A 288 -15.99 1.69 4.43
N ASN A 289 -17.00 1.18 3.74
CA ASN A 289 -18.35 1.14 4.29
C ASN A 289 -18.47 -0.10 5.19
N PRO A 290 -18.53 0.05 6.52
CA PRO A 290 -18.46 -1.09 7.43
C PRO A 290 -19.68 -2.00 7.36
N LYS A 291 -20.84 -1.48 6.95
CA LYS A 291 -22.09 -2.26 6.86
C LYS A 291 -22.09 -3.21 5.65
N LEU A 292 -21.42 -2.81 4.57
CA LEU A 292 -21.44 -3.54 3.29
C LEU A 292 -20.14 -4.30 3.02
N PHE A 293 -19.10 -4.09 3.83
CA PHE A 293 -17.73 -4.50 3.55
C PHE A 293 -17.26 -4.03 2.15
N ASP A 294 -17.64 -2.81 1.79
CA ASP A 294 -17.21 -2.15 0.56
C ASP A 294 -15.92 -1.38 0.84
N LEU A 295 -14.78 -2.04 0.69
CA LEU A 295 -13.44 -1.46 0.81
C LEU A 295 -12.97 -0.96 -0.54
N LYS A 296 -12.63 0.34 -0.64
CA LYS A 296 -12.20 1.00 -1.88
C LYS A 296 -10.79 1.58 -1.76
N LEU A 297 -10.00 1.43 -2.81
CA LEU A 297 -8.77 2.17 -3.00
C LEU A 297 -9.11 3.60 -3.45
N GLU A 298 -8.68 4.60 -2.70
CA GLU A 298 -8.96 6.01 -2.99
C GLU A 298 -7.73 6.76 -3.50
N GLY A 299 -6.52 6.32 -3.12
CA GLY A 299 -5.29 6.93 -3.58
C GLY A 299 -4.02 6.30 -3.00
N ILE A 300 -2.90 6.91 -3.35
CA ILE A 300 -1.58 6.62 -2.80
C ILE A 300 -0.88 7.89 -2.33
N ILE A 301 0.00 7.75 -1.34
CA ILE A 301 0.78 8.84 -0.78
C ILE A 301 2.26 8.53 -0.94
N VAL A 302 3.01 9.52 -1.40
CA VAL A 302 4.47 9.56 -1.34
C VAL A 302 4.93 10.73 -0.49
N PHE A 303 6.18 10.68 -0.04
CA PHE A 303 6.68 11.62 0.97
C PHE A 303 7.88 12.41 0.46
N ASP A 304 7.84 13.72 0.67
CA ASP A 304 8.86 14.66 0.24
C ASP A 304 9.62 15.25 1.43
N ARG A 305 10.91 14.92 1.57
CA ARG A 305 11.81 15.52 2.55
C ARG A 305 12.46 16.83 2.07
N GLN A 306 12.08 17.28 0.86
CA GLN A 306 12.62 18.48 0.20
C GLN A 306 14.13 18.38 -0.15
N ASP A 307 14.61 17.17 -0.36
CA ASP A 307 16.00 16.86 -0.74
C ASP A 307 16.13 16.33 -2.19
N GLY A 308 15.10 16.53 -3.01
CA GLY A 308 15.09 16.16 -4.42
C GLY A 308 14.58 14.74 -4.70
N ILE A 309 14.24 13.97 -3.67
CA ILE A 309 13.76 12.58 -3.79
C ILE A 309 12.36 12.46 -3.19
N LEU A 310 11.43 11.85 -3.91
CA LEU A 310 10.17 11.37 -3.35
C LEU A 310 10.33 9.95 -2.81
N ARG A 311 9.70 9.66 -1.68
CA ARG A 311 9.88 8.39 -0.97
C ARG A 311 8.57 7.64 -0.76
N ASN A 312 8.67 6.33 -0.83
CA ASN A 312 7.58 5.38 -0.62
C ASN A 312 7.57 4.87 0.84
N GLU A 313 7.51 5.77 1.82
CA GLU A 313 7.37 5.37 3.22
C GLU A 313 6.03 4.67 3.46
N ILE A 314 5.95 3.82 4.48
CA ILE A 314 4.75 3.02 4.77
C ILE A 314 4.52 2.86 6.27
N ALA A 315 3.48 2.10 6.64
CA ALA A 315 3.03 1.92 8.02
C ALA A 315 2.72 3.25 8.72
N SER A 316 2.00 4.11 7.99
CA SER A 316 1.67 5.46 8.46
C SER A 316 0.42 5.48 9.32
N HIS A 317 0.41 6.30 10.35
CA HIS A 317 -0.79 6.77 11.01
C HIS A 317 -1.05 8.22 10.64
N LEU A 318 -2.16 8.48 9.98
CA LEU A 318 -2.59 9.82 9.62
C LEU A 318 -3.74 10.28 10.52
N PHE A 319 -3.79 11.56 10.80
CA PHE A 319 -4.91 12.20 11.47
C PHE A 319 -5.22 13.57 10.86
N TYR A 320 -6.49 13.97 10.93
CA TYR A 320 -6.92 15.32 10.59
C TYR A 320 -6.95 16.16 11.87
N ASP A 321 -6.11 17.17 11.91
CA ASP A 321 -6.05 18.13 13.01
C ASP A 321 -7.11 19.23 12.78
N ARG A 322 -8.21 19.15 13.53
CA ARG A 322 -9.34 20.09 13.42
C ARG A 322 -9.00 21.50 13.88
N ASN A 323 -8.03 21.64 14.80
CA ASN A 323 -7.64 22.94 15.33
C ASN A 323 -6.85 23.75 14.29
N GLU A 324 -6.02 23.07 13.51
CA GLU A 324 -5.12 23.69 12.52
C GLU A 324 -5.64 23.53 11.08
N ASN A 325 -6.69 22.73 10.87
CA ASN A 325 -7.20 22.34 9.55
C ASN A 325 -6.11 21.73 8.64
N LEU A 326 -5.35 20.79 9.21
CA LEU A 326 -4.21 20.15 8.54
C LEU A 326 -4.28 18.63 8.63
N TRP A 327 -3.87 17.98 7.57
CA TRP A 327 -3.56 16.56 7.58
C TRP A 327 -2.16 16.36 8.14
N ARG A 328 -2.05 15.56 9.18
CA ARG A 328 -0.82 15.28 9.89
C ARG A 328 -0.68 13.79 10.16
N GLY A 329 0.52 13.36 10.54
CA GLY A 329 0.75 11.99 10.93
C GLY A 329 2.21 11.64 11.16
N LEU A 330 2.42 10.36 11.42
CA LEU A 330 3.74 9.77 11.52
C LEU A 330 3.84 8.59 10.55
N THR A 331 5.00 8.41 9.94
CA THR A 331 5.28 7.28 9.04
C THR A 331 6.62 6.65 9.36
N THR A 332 6.78 5.40 8.95
CA THR A 332 8.05 4.68 9.09
C THR A 332 8.87 4.81 7.80
N GLY A 333 10.11 5.26 7.94
CA GLY A 333 11.05 5.50 6.85
C GLY A 333 11.63 4.22 6.27
N PHE A 334 10.81 3.35 5.70
CA PHE A 334 11.24 2.09 5.08
C PHE A 334 11.98 2.27 3.76
N SER A 335 11.81 3.41 3.08
CA SER A 335 12.55 3.71 1.85
C SER A 335 14.07 3.73 2.05
N ALA A 336 14.54 3.86 3.29
CA ALA A 336 15.95 3.75 3.64
C ALA A 336 16.58 2.40 3.23
N TYR A 337 15.78 1.34 3.11
CA TYR A 337 16.27 0.04 2.63
C TYR A 337 16.67 0.04 1.15
N ALA A 338 16.18 0.97 0.34
CA ALA A 338 16.65 1.17 -1.03
C ALA A 338 18.07 1.72 -1.10
N ASN A 339 18.51 2.44 -0.08
CA ASN A 339 19.86 2.98 -0.01
C ASN A 339 20.42 2.97 1.42
N PRO A 340 20.68 1.78 2.00
CA PRO A 340 21.05 1.64 3.42
C PRO A 340 22.41 2.24 3.76
N ARG A 341 23.25 2.54 2.74
CA ARG A 341 24.54 3.22 2.93
C ARG A 341 24.36 4.70 3.23
N LYS A 342 23.31 5.34 2.68
CA LYS A 342 23.08 6.79 2.80
C LYS A 342 21.91 7.15 3.70
N GLU A 343 20.93 6.26 3.85
CA GLU A 343 19.72 6.50 4.62
C GLU A 343 19.59 5.54 5.79
N LYS A 344 19.08 6.03 6.91
CA LYS A 344 18.75 5.21 8.09
C LYS A 344 17.24 5.18 8.31
N LYS A 345 16.74 4.00 8.67
CA LYS A 345 15.34 3.84 9.10
C LYS A 345 15.06 4.75 10.29
N GLN A 346 13.91 5.42 10.29
CA GLN A 346 13.50 6.37 11.31
C GLN A 346 11.99 6.62 11.24
N LEU A 347 11.42 7.22 12.27
CA LEU A 347 10.09 7.78 12.18
C LEU A 347 10.15 9.21 11.61
N LEU A 348 9.15 9.55 10.81
CA LEU A 348 9.02 10.85 10.15
C LEU A 348 7.68 11.46 10.50
N ALA A 349 7.68 12.75 10.82
CA ALA A 349 6.46 13.55 10.92
C ALA A 349 6.03 14.00 9.52
N VAL A 350 4.76 13.82 9.19
CA VAL A 350 4.22 14.15 7.86
C VAL A 350 3.06 15.14 7.95
N GLU A 351 3.00 16.06 6.99
CA GLU A 351 2.00 17.13 6.99
C GLU A 351 1.58 17.51 5.57
N SER A 352 0.29 17.84 5.39
CA SER A 352 -0.26 18.40 4.17
C SER A 352 -1.42 19.36 4.46
N LYS A 353 -1.50 20.46 3.68
CA LYS A 353 -2.66 21.36 3.63
C LYS A 353 -3.75 20.85 2.70
N VAL A 354 -3.35 20.04 1.72
CA VAL A 354 -4.26 19.42 0.76
C VAL A 354 -4.64 18.05 1.27
N ASP A 355 -5.88 17.66 1.06
CA ASP A 355 -6.37 16.33 1.41
C ASP A 355 -5.56 15.24 0.68
N PRO A 356 -4.80 14.38 1.39
CA PRO A 356 -3.93 13.40 0.79
C PRO A 356 -4.63 12.09 0.43
N ARG A 357 -5.93 11.98 0.64
CA ARG A 357 -6.65 10.71 0.55
C ARG A 357 -6.90 10.23 -0.87
N PHE A 358 -6.86 11.13 -1.86
CA PHE A 358 -7.33 10.84 -3.21
C PHE A 358 -6.22 10.88 -4.26
N GLY A 359 -6.26 9.92 -5.19
CA GLY A 359 -5.38 9.88 -6.36
C GLY A 359 -3.90 9.75 -5.98
N PHE A 360 -3.04 10.53 -6.60
CA PHE A 360 -1.61 10.60 -6.27
C PHE A 360 -1.31 11.82 -5.42
N SER A 361 -0.93 11.61 -4.18
CA SER A 361 -0.69 12.69 -3.23
C SER A 361 0.74 12.71 -2.72
N ILE A 362 1.25 13.91 -2.45
CA ILE A 362 2.59 14.14 -1.88
C ILE A 362 2.43 14.83 -0.53
N MET A 363 2.91 14.20 0.54
CA MET A 363 2.98 14.84 1.85
C MET A 363 4.40 15.26 2.17
N LYS A 364 4.55 16.44 2.80
CA LYS A 364 5.83 16.88 3.34
C LYS A 364 6.22 16.00 4.52
N ALA A 365 7.47 15.52 4.53
CA ALA A 365 8.00 14.68 5.59
C ALA A 365 9.22 15.33 6.26
N LYS A 366 9.31 15.22 7.59
CA LYS A 366 10.43 15.75 8.36
C LYS A 366 10.92 14.73 9.38
N PRO A 367 12.22 14.45 9.45
CA PRO A 367 12.84 13.76 10.57
C PRO A 367 12.63 14.52 11.88
N PHE A 368 12.43 13.80 12.99
CA PHE A 368 12.30 14.40 14.32
C PHE A 368 13.13 13.69 15.40
N GLY A 369 14.22 13.02 14.98
CA GLY A 369 15.22 12.44 15.88
C GLY A 369 14.95 11.00 16.32
N MET A 370 13.89 10.37 15.86
CA MET A 370 13.57 8.97 16.17
C MET A 370 14.22 8.02 15.17
N ILE A 371 15.56 7.87 15.27
CA ILE A 371 16.38 7.08 14.33
C ILE A 371 16.64 5.69 14.89
N GLY A 372 16.72 4.70 14.00
CA GLY A 372 17.04 3.30 14.28
C GLY A 372 15.93 2.34 13.87
N ASP A 373 16.00 1.13 14.36
CA ASP A 373 15.01 0.10 14.07
C ASP A 373 13.75 0.29 14.92
N ILE A 374 12.95 1.28 14.54
CA ILE A 374 11.70 1.71 15.15
C ILE A 374 10.64 1.84 14.06
N GLU A 375 9.41 1.40 14.34
CA GLU A 375 8.34 1.34 13.33
C GLU A 375 6.94 1.40 13.95
N ASP A 376 5.92 1.47 13.09
CA ASP A 376 4.50 1.34 13.41
C ASP A 376 3.98 2.39 14.40
N PRO A 377 4.25 3.69 14.17
CA PRO A 377 3.79 4.72 15.09
C PRO A 377 2.25 4.88 15.04
N HIS A 378 1.67 5.09 16.22
CA HIS A 378 0.30 5.57 16.38
C HIS A 378 0.31 6.75 17.35
N ILE A 379 -0.32 7.86 16.99
CA ILE A 379 -0.26 9.11 17.74
C ILE A 379 -1.65 9.67 18.01
N LEU A 380 -1.85 10.27 19.17
CA LEU A 380 -3.03 11.07 19.50
C LEU A 380 -2.70 12.18 20.50
N PHE A 381 -3.57 13.19 20.55
CA PHE A 381 -3.56 14.19 21.60
C PHE A 381 -4.45 13.71 22.76
N ASP A 382 -3.84 13.54 23.92
CA ASP A 382 -4.54 13.19 25.15
C ASP A 382 -4.91 14.48 25.90
N SER A 383 -6.17 14.88 25.79
CA SER A 383 -6.67 16.11 26.39
C SER A 383 -6.64 16.10 27.91
N LEU A 384 -6.75 14.93 28.56
CA LEU A 384 -6.69 14.81 30.02
C LEU A 384 -5.26 15.07 30.54
N ALA A 385 -4.26 14.59 29.82
CA ALA A 385 -2.87 14.82 30.13
C ALA A 385 -2.32 16.13 29.54
N ASN A 386 -3.04 16.74 28.60
CA ASN A 386 -2.59 17.85 27.76
C ASN A 386 -1.25 17.55 27.07
N LYS A 387 -1.14 16.34 26.48
CA LYS A 387 0.09 15.81 25.85
C LYS A 387 -0.23 15.05 24.59
N TRP A 388 0.69 15.08 23.66
CA TRP A 388 0.75 14.11 22.56
C TRP A 388 1.32 12.79 23.06
N ARG A 389 0.61 11.70 22.79
CA ARG A 389 1.01 10.33 23.13
C ARG A 389 1.28 9.56 21.86
N MET A 390 2.42 8.88 21.81
CA MET A 390 2.81 8.02 20.69
C MET A 390 3.07 6.62 21.22
N LEU A 391 2.39 5.63 20.66
CA LEU A 391 2.72 4.22 20.80
C LEU A 391 3.45 3.77 19.53
N THR A 392 4.58 3.11 19.69
CA THR A 392 5.40 2.59 18.59
C THR A 392 6.13 1.34 19.06
N CYS A 393 6.73 0.59 18.15
CA CYS A 393 7.60 -0.52 18.52
C CYS A 393 9.04 -0.27 18.10
N LYS A 394 9.95 -0.67 18.98
CA LYS A 394 11.40 -0.56 18.77
C LYS A 394 12.04 -1.93 18.90
N ASN A 395 13.01 -2.23 18.06
CA ASN A 395 13.78 -3.47 18.14
C ASN A 395 14.76 -3.40 19.33
N ILE A 396 14.46 -4.19 20.35
CA ILE A 396 15.25 -4.37 21.58
C ILE A 396 15.27 -5.88 21.83
N ASN A 397 16.14 -6.62 21.14
CA ASN A 397 16.09 -8.08 21.10
C ASN A 397 14.71 -8.60 20.63
N GLY A 398 14.28 -8.14 19.45
CA GLY A 398 12.92 -8.24 18.92
C GLY A 398 12.12 -6.96 19.16
N TYR A 399 11.10 -6.76 18.33
CA TYR A 399 10.26 -5.56 18.45
C TYR A 399 9.45 -5.58 19.74
N LYS A 400 9.45 -4.46 20.46
CA LYS A 400 8.78 -4.24 21.73
C LYS A 400 8.02 -2.92 21.71
N ALA A 401 6.78 -2.92 22.18
CA ALA A 401 5.98 -1.70 22.30
C ALA A 401 6.51 -0.77 23.39
N ILE A 402 6.51 0.50 23.09
CA ILE A 402 6.86 1.60 23.99
C ILE A 402 5.88 2.76 23.83
N VAL A 403 5.53 3.44 24.92
CA VAL A 403 4.77 4.70 24.90
C VAL A 403 5.71 5.87 25.15
N LEU A 404 5.56 6.87 24.32
CA LEU A 404 6.27 8.15 24.44
C LEU A 404 5.26 9.30 24.57
N GLU A 405 5.70 10.41 25.17
CA GLU A 405 4.92 11.64 25.27
C GLU A 405 5.70 12.88 24.86
N SER A 406 5.00 13.91 24.43
CA SER A 406 5.55 15.22 24.13
C SER A 406 4.49 16.33 24.27
N ASP A 407 4.96 17.57 24.41
CA ASP A 407 4.14 18.78 24.27
C ASP A 407 3.83 19.10 22.79
N HIS A 408 4.53 18.46 21.87
CA HIS A 408 4.43 18.71 20.44
C HIS A 408 4.20 17.41 19.67
N TRP A 409 3.35 17.44 18.66
CA TRP A 409 3.02 16.26 17.85
C TRP A 409 4.20 15.70 17.05
N ASN A 410 5.22 16.49 16.76
CA ASN A 410 6.27 16.18 15.79
C ASN A 410 7.70 16.32 16.34
N ARG A 411 7.91 16.37 17.64
CA ARG A 411 9.26 16.52 18.25
C ARG A 411 9.28 16.22 19.74
N ALA A 412 10.51 16.13 20.30
CA ALA A 412 10.81 16.11 21.72
C ALA A 412 10.12 15.00 22.53
N TYR A 413 9.92 13.83 21.92
CA TYR A 413 9.29 12.69 22.56
C TYR A 413 10.18 12.07 23.64
N LYS A 414 9.60 11.81 24.81
CA LYS A 414 10.24 11.10 25.93
C LYS A 414 9.49 9.81 26.21
N LYS A 415 10.22 8.72 26.42
CA LYS A 415 9.60 7.43 26.81
C LYS A 415 9.04 7.52 28.21
N ILE A 416 7.80 7.08 28.39
CA ILE A 416 7.10 7.04 29.68
C ILE A 416 6.72 5.64 30.10
N ALA A 417 6.55 4.68 29.17
CA ALA A 417 6.25 3.28 29.49
C ALA A 417 6.89 2.29 28.51
N GLY A 418 7.01 1.05 28.93
CA GLY A 418 7.64 -0.02 28.16
C GLY A 418 9.18 -0.05 28.31
N PRO A 419 9.90 -0.96 27.60
CA PRO A 419 9.35 -1.89 26.63
C PRO A 419 8.53 -3.01 27.29
N VAL A 420 7.49 -3.50 26.58
CA VAL A 420 6.74 -4.68 27.02
C VAL A 420 7.55 -5.96 26.84
N SER A 421 7.17 -7.04 27.52
CA SER A 421 7.85 -8.34 27.42
C SER A 421 7.58 -9.06 26.10
N ASN A 422 6.35 -8.98 25.59
CA ASN A 422 5.91 -9.69 24.38
C ASN A 422 6.48 -9.06 23.11
N ASN A 423 6.67 -9.87 22.07
CA ASN A 423 6.94 -9.33 20.73
C ASN A 423 5.77 -8.45 20.30
N SER A 424 6.05 -7.29 19.69
CA SER A 424 5.05 -6.27 19.41
C SER A 424 5.29 -5.60 18.08
N THR A 425 4.30 -5.63 17.20
CA THR A 425 4.25 -4.88 15.94
C THR A 425 2.84 -4.37 15.70
N GLY A 426 2.68 -3.46 14.74
CA GLY A 426 1.36 -2.92 14.41
C GLY A 426 0.70 -2.18 15.58
N THR A 427 1.49 -1.53 16.39
CA THR A 427 1.02 -0.87 17.62
C THR A 427 -0.07 0.16 17.35
N SER A 428 -1.15 0.15 18.15
CA SER A 428 -2.24 1.13 18.07
C SER A 428 -2.84 1.45 19.43
N ILE A 429 -3.31 2.68 19.61
CA ILE A 429 -4.07 3.13 20.78
C ILE A 429 -5.53 3.24 20.34
N GLN A 430 -6.42 2.51 20.98
CA GLN A 430 -7.83 2.48 20.61
C GLN A 430 -8.72 2.67 21.83
N LYS A 431 -9.92 3.21 21.60
CA LYS A 431 -10.95 3.38 22.62
C LYS A 431 -11.82 2.13 22.67
N ILE A 432 -12.06 1.59 23.86
CA ILE A 432 -13.02 0.52 24.14
C ILE A 432 -13.91 0.99 25.28
N GLY A 433 -15.18 1.16 24.99
CA GLY A 433 -16.06 1.89 25.89
C GLY A 433 -15.56 3.32 26.07
N ASP A 434 -15.31 3.73 27.32
CA ASP A 434 -14.81 5.08 27.65
C ASP A 434 -13.30 5.12 27.92
N LYS A 435 -12.62 3.98 27.91
CA LYS A 435 -11.19 3.88 28.18
C LYS A 435 -10.37 3.66 26.92
N ARG A 436 -9.13 4.14 26.97
CA ARG A 436 -8.11 3.82 25.95
C ARG A 436 -7.28 2.62 26.38
N TYR A 437 -6.89 1.84 25.40
CA TYR A 437 -5.99 0.69 25.54
C TYR A 437 -4.93 0.73 24.44
N CYS A 438 -3.77 0.15 24.74
CA CYS A 438 -2.70 -0.07 23.79
C CYS A 438 -2.79 -1.50 23.25
N PHE A 439 -2.68 -1.65 21.94
CA PHE A 439 -2.73 -2.95 21.27
C PHE A 439 -1.43 -3.20 20.52
N SER A 440 -1.00 -4.44 20.46
CA SER A 440 0.08 -4.88 19.59
C SER A 440 -0.14 -6.29 19.08
N GLY A 441 0.24 -6.53 17.83
CA GLY A 441 0.32 -7.87 17.28
C GLY A 441 1.62 -8.55 17.65
N SER A 442 1.60 -9.88 17.78
CA SER A 442 2.74 -10.65 18.22
C SER A 442 3.05 -11.82 17.28
N SER A 443 4.30 -12.28 17.33
CA SER A 443 4.76 -13.47 16.61
C SER A 443 4.19 -14.78 17.14
N ASP A 444 3.64 -14.80 18.35
CA ASP A 444 2.94 -15.94 18.94
C ASP A 444 1.44 -16.00 18.59
N ARG A 445 1.03 -15.26 17.57
CA ARG A 445 -0.34 -15.27 17.02
C ARG A 445 -1.39 -14.69 17.96
N LYS A 446 -1.02 -13.67 18.73
CA LYS A 446 -1.94 -12.97 19.63
C LYS A 446 -1.98 -11.48 19.33
N VAL A 447 -3.12 -10.87 19.58
CA VAL A 447 -3.27 -9.42 19.69
C VAL A 447 -3.30 -9.11 21.19
N TYR A 448 -2.18 -8.65 21.71
CA TYR A 448 -2.07 -8.27 23.12
C TYR A 448 -2.73 -6.93 23.39
N VAL A 449 -3.28 -6.83 24.58
CA VAL A 449 -3.93 -5.64 25.13
C VAL A 449 -3.17 -5.19 26.36
N TYR A 450 -2.87 -3.89 26.40
CA TYR A 450 -2.21 -3.26 27.55
C TYR A 450 -2.99 -2.04 28.02
N SER A 451 -2.85 -1.71 29.29
CA SER A 451 -3.38 -0.47 29.83
C SER A 451 -2.75 0.74 29.15
N TYR A 452 -3.52 1.83 29.01
CA TYR A 452 -3.05 3.10 28.51
C TYR A 452 -2.93 4.11 29.65
N PRO A 453 -1.82 4.85 29.80
CA PRO A 453 -0.61 4.80 28.97
C PRO A 453 0.49 3.85 29.49
N ASP A 454 0.29 3.13 30.61
CA ASP A 454 1.32 2.48 31.43
C ASP A 454 1.86 1.19 30.84
N LEU A 455 1.25 0.64 29.78
CA LEU A 455 1.60 -0.63 29.16
C LEU A 455 1.64 -1.85 30.10
N LYS A 456 0.78 -1.87 31.13
CA LYS A 456 0.55 -3.09 31.91
C LYS A 456 -0.29 -4.03 31.09
N GLU A 457 0.14 -5.29 30.99
CA GLU A 457 -0.61 -6.30 30.25
C GLU A 457 -1.98 -6.53 30.90
N VAL A 458 -3.04 -6.43 30.09
CA VAL A 458 -4.42 -6.74 30.46
C VAL A 458 -4.75 -8.16 30.03
N GLY A 459 -4.34 -8.54 28.81
CA GLY A 459 -4.55 -9.87 28.24
C GLY A 459 -4.41 -9.86 26.72
N HIS A 460 -5.25 -10.60 26.03
CA HIS A 460 -5.28 -10.64 24.57
C HIS A 460 -6.72 -10.78 24.04
N LEU A 461 -6.94 -10.33 22.79
CA LEU A 461 -8.26 -10.40 22.18
C LEU A 461 -8.68 -11.84 21.88
N LYS A 462 -9.98 -12.09 22.04
CA LYS A 462 -10.64 -13.31 21.58
C LYS A 462 -11.07 -13.13 20.13
N MET A 463 -10.33 -13.75 19.21
CA MET A 463 -10.68 -13.70 17.79
C MET A 463 -10.10 -14.88 17.02
N ASP A 464 -10.82 -15.29 15.99
CA ASP A 464 -10.35 -16.26 15.00
C ASP A 464 -9.48 -15.50 13.97
N LEU A 465 -8.16 -15.58 14.12
CA LEU A 465 -7.21 -14.86 13.28
C LEU A 465 -7.26 -15.30 11.82
N PRO A 466 -6.91 -14.41 10.87
CA PRO A 466 -6.74 -14.78 9.47
C PRO A 466 -5.69 -15.88 9.30
N PRO A 467 -5.79 -16.70 8.25
CA PRO A 467 -4.79 -17.70 7.95
C PRO A 467 -3.46 -17.04 7.53
N TRP A 468 -2.35 -17.75 7.73
CA TRP A 468 -1.02 -17.36 7.30
C TRP A 468 -0.14 -18.57 6.98
N ASP A 469 0.88 -18.32 6.18
CA ASP A 469 1.96 -19.25 5.90
C ASP A 469 3.03 -19.14 7.01
N GLU A 470 3.46 -20.25 7.58
CA GLU A 470 4.48 -20.29 8.63
C GLU A 470 5.80 -19.67 8.19
N THR A 471 6.12 -19.71 6.91
CA THR A 471 7.34 -19.13 6.35
C THR A 471 7.25 -17.61 6.16
N SER A 472 6.05 -17.02 6.22
CA SER A 472 5.82 -15.59 5.99
C SER A 472 6.09 -14.70 7.20
N GLY A 473 6.47 -15.29 8.34
CA GLY A 473 6.60 -14.59 9.62
C GLY A 473 5.23 -14.24 10.21
N THR A 474 5.03 -14.59 11.46
CA THR A 474 3.72 -14.54 12.11
C THR A 474 3.56 -13.27 12.93
N ARG A 475 3.13 -12.19 12.32
CA ARG A 475 2.77 -10.98 13.05
C ARG A 475 1.36 -10.59 12.68
N VAL A 476 0.47 -10.59 13.65
CA VAL A 476 -0.87 -10.08 13.49
C VAL A 476 -0.87 -8.57 13.67
N TRP A 477 -1.80 -7.90 13.00
CA TRP A 477 -1.85 -6.46 12.96
C TRP A 477 -3.15 -5.97 13.62
N PRO A 478 -3.11 -5.48 14.86
CA PRO A 478 -4.30 -5.01 15.54
C PRO A 478 -4.80 -3.71 14.92
N ASN A 479 -6.03 -3.73 14.47
CA ASN A 479 -6.66 -2.59 13.85
C ASN A 479 -8.14 -2.59 14.22
N ILE A 480 -8.41 -2.19 15.46
CA ILE A 480 -9.75 -2.17 16.03
C ILE A 480 -10.28 -0.75 15.98
N VAL A 481 -11.53 -0.59 15.62
CA VAL A 481 -12.23 0.69 15.61
C VAL A 481 -13.51 0.57 16.41
N GLN A 482 -13.70 1.46 17.38
CA GLN A 482 -15.00 1.66 18.02
C GLN A 482 -15.84 2.58 17.15
N LEU A 483 -17.00 2.10 16.73
CA LEU A 483 -17.94 2.88 15.93
C LEU A 483 -18.82 3.76 16.81
N PRO A 484 -19.35 4.87 16.29
CA PRO A 484 -20.38 5.67 16.97
C PRO A 484 -21.64 4.84 17.25
N GLU A 485 -22.51 5.36 18.07
CA GLU A 485 -23.86 4.78 18.27
C GLU A 485 -24.68 4.82 16.98
N GLY A 486 -25.61 3.87 16.85
CA GLY A 486 -26.45 3.73 15.66
C GLY A 486 -25.95 2.73 14.60
N TYR A 487 -24.75 2.17 14.77
CA TYR A 487 -24.32 1.01 13.99
C TYR A 487 -24.85 -0.29 14.62
N PRO A 488 -25.13 -1.34 13.81
CA PRO A 488 -25.62 -2.63 14.32
C PRO A 488 -24.56 -3.41 15.12
N PHE A 489 -23.32 -2.93 15.17
CA PHE A 489 -22.19 -3.46 15.93
C PHE A 489 -21.32 -2.30 16.41
N ARG A 490 -20.70 -2.48 17.56
CA ARG A 490 -19.93 -1.42 18.22
C ARG A 490 -18.46 -1.40 17.84
N TYR A 491 -17.89 -2.58 17.56
CA TYR A 491 -16.46 -2.75 17.25
C TYR A 491 -16.28 -3.42 15.92
N LEU A 492 -15.27 -2.97 15.21
CA LEU A 492 -14.87 -3.48 13.91
C LEU A 492 -13.36 -3.69 13.90
N ALA A 493 -12.89 -4.77 13.29
CA ALA A 493 -11.48 -4.94 12.98
C ALA A 493 -11.30 -5.35 11.52
N LEU A 494 -10.26 -4.81 10.87
CA LEU A 494 -9.74 -5.27 9.59
C LEU A 494 -8.41 -5.97 9.82
N MET A 495 -8.25 -7.15 9.24
CA MET A 495 -7.01 -7.89 9.28
C MET A 495 -6.68 -8.46 7.91
N MET A 496 -5.41 -8.70 7.64
CA MET A 496 -4.94 -9.32 6.40
C MET A 496 -4.46 -10.75 6.67
N ASP A 497 -4.53 -11.62 5.64
CA ASP A 497 -3.79 -12.86 5.64
C ASP A 497 -2.27 -12.62 5.48
N ARG A 498 -1.46 -13.64 5.69
CA ARG A 498 -0.01 -13.58 5.51
C ARG A 498 0.49 -14.78 4.74
N TYR A 499 0.39 -14.67 3.42
CA TYR A 499 0.94 -15.64 2.49
C TYR A 499 2.00 -14.98 1.61
N LYS A 500 3.04 -15.72 1.27
CA LYS A 500 3.96 -15.30 0.22
C LYS A 500 3.27 -15.38 -1.13
N TYR A 501 3.42 -14.34 -1.93
CA TYR A 501 2.92 -14.39 -3.30
C TYR A 501 3.82 -15.32 -4.14
N PRO A 502 3.24 -16.27 -4.89
CA PRO A 502 4.00 -17.22 -5.69
C PRO A 502 4.92 -16.53 -6.70
N GLY A 503 6.18 -16.96 -6.74
CA GLY A 503 7.16 -16.46 -7.72
C GLY A 503 7.88 -15.17 -7.38
N LEU A 504 7.49 -14.45 -6.33
CA LEU A 504 8.27 -13.30 -5.86
C LEU A 504 9.58 -13.76 -5.20
N VAL A 505 10.68 -13.10 -5.56
CA VAL A 505 12.02 -13.37 -5.01
C VAL A 505 12.33 -12.38 -3.89
N GLY A 506 12.99 -12.85 -2.81
CA GLY A 506 13.45 -12.01 -1.71
C GLY A 506 12.61 -12.11 -0.43
N LYS A 507 12.91 -11.23 0.51
CA LYS A 507 12.19 -11.12 1.79
C LYS A 507 10.99 -10.19 1.65
N HIS A 508 9.91 -10.66 1.07
CA HIS A 508 8.67 -9.92 1.00
C HIS A 508 7.52 -10.77 1.49
N TRP A 509 6.60 -10.08 2.11
CA TRP A 509 5.37 -10.66 2.60
C TRP A 509 4.22 -10.08 1.78
N SER A 510 3.46 -10.97 1.18
CA SER A 510 2.31 -10.62 0.36
C SER A 510 1.05 -11.08 1.07
N TYR A 511 0.01 -10.28 0.95
CA TYR A 511 -1.26 -10.47 1.62
C TYR A 511 -2.36 -10.31 0.58
N GLY A 512 -3.07 -11.38 0.28
CA GLY A 512 -4.04 -11.37 -0.82
C GLY A 512 -5.46 -11.10 -0.38
N ALA A 513 -5.79 -11.23 0.90
CA ALA A 513 -7.15 -11.12 1.41
C ALA A 513 -7.24 -10.25 2.66
N ILE A 514 -8.34 -9.50 2.76
CA ILE A 514 -8.72 -8.68 3.91
C ILE A 514 -9.92 -9.32 4.56
N TYR A 515 -9.87 -9.46 5.88
CA TYR A 515 -10.89 -10.06 6.72
C TYR A 515 -11.55 -8.98 7.57
N LEU A 516 -12.86 -8.95 7.53
CA LEU A 516 -13.69 -8.09 8.38
C LEU A 516 -14.18 -8.86 9.59
N TYR A 517 -14.03 -8.27 10.76
CA TYR A 517 -14.54 -8.78 12.03
C TYR A 517 -15.49 -7.76 12.67
N HIS A 518 -16.56 -8.25 13.28
CA HIS A 518 -17.38 -7.47 14.21
C HIS A 518 -17.12 -7.96 15.63
N GLY A 519 -16.95 -7.03 16.54
CA GLY A 519 -16.82 -7.30 17.96
C GLY A 519 -18.17 -7.20 18.66
N HIS A 520 -18.49 -8.20 19.45
CA HIS A 520 -19.71 -8.32 20.25
C HIS A 520 -19.35 -8.58 21.72
N TYR A 521 -20.25 -8.19 22.62
CA TYR A 521 -20.17 -8.53 24.05
C TYR A 521 -20.90 -9.81 24.35
#